data_66abbe70c4f7d7294df233dfc61966fd
#
_entry.id   66abbe70c4f7d7294df233dfc61966fd
#
_cell.length_a   1.000
_cell.length_b   1.000
_cell.length_c   1.000
_cell.angle_alpha   90.00
_cell.angle_beta   90.00
_cell.angle_gamma   90.00
#
_symmetry.space_group_name_H-M   'P 1'
#
loop_
_entity.id
_entity.type
_entity.pdbx_description
1 polymer ?
#
loop_
_entity_poly.entity_id
_entity_poly.type
_entity_poly.pdbx_seq_one_letter_code
_entity_poly.pdbx_strand_id
1 'polypeptide(L)'
;MLKVRKTRAEAITTVCAPGQPYELQELAVHGCRHRVFVNAPQTLHDLYRDNLSDLDFIIYEQQRLTFNDVYQQASMMAAAMVTDFGIEKGDRVAISMRNYPEWIVAFYAATSIGAIAVAYNALWNSGDLANGILDASPKLIIVDQERLDRLALCEGLPASLQVVRTRALENDYIFSLNWSDVLDAHKDSVMPEIHLDPDDNATILYTSGSTGFPKGVLSSHRAIINALLSWELDECLLIEMGVHTPVNLDFQRGMLLAIPLFHVSGLFVSCLMCLRAQRKLGCLYKWDTESALALIEQERLTVCSAPSAITGDIISAGRDSVHDLSSLRVIGGGGMHRAPKQVKSIGEFSDLLQPHTGWGMTETNGLGVGIFGNHYLERPGSSGLCSAVLDIRVVDKEGHVLVSGESGELQIRGTTLFNGYWNQPDATIQAFDGEWFRTGDRATIDEDGFVYINGRFKELIIRGGENIGCGAIEDAILEHKDVIEAAAYGIPDDRLGEEIGVTLYVHREIDEGQLREFLSKKLAVFEIPRYIVQQNKPLIRGDTEKIQRRQVKLEAIESLGLSSIKDD
;
A
#
# COMPACT_ATOMS: atom_id res chain seq x y z
N MET A 1 11.35 29.79 -7.28
CA MET A 1 9.94 29.45 -7.60
C MET A 1 9.82 29.19 -9.09
N LEU A 2 9.63 27.93 -9.49
CA LEU A 2 9.23 27.61 -10.86
C LEU A 2 7.82 28.21 -11.07
N LYS A 3 7.69 29.07 -12.07
CA LYS A 3 6.41 29.69 -12.37
C LYS A 3 5.51 28.60 -12.94
N VAL A 4 4.44 28.19 -12.25
CA VAL A 4 3.42 27.28 -12.77
C VAL A 4 2.96 27.83 -14.13
N ARG A 5 3.18 27.04 -15.17
CA ARG A 5 2.91 27.50 -16.56
C ARG A 5 1.55 27.06 -17.07
N LYS A 6 1.02 25.93 -16.54
CA LYS A 6 -0.28 25.35 -16.90
C LYS A 6 -1.04 24.88 -15.66
N THR A 7 -2.34 24.97 -15.72
CA THR A 7 -3.22 24.34 -14.74
C THR A 7 -3.21 22.82 -14.94
N ARG A 8 -3.66 22.04 -13.93
CA ARG A 8 -3.77 20.58 -14.07
C ARG A 8 -4.72 20.18 -15.21
N ALA A 9 -5.83 20.89 -15.39
CA ALA A 9 -6.78 20.64 -16.47
C ALA A 9 -6.16 20.83 -17.86
N GLU A 10 -5.38 21.91 -18.06
CA GLU A 10 -4.64 22.14 -19.30
C GLU A 10 -3.56 21.09 -19.53
N ALA A 11 -2.85 20.66 -18.48
CA ALA A 11 -1.86 19.59 -18.56
C ALA A 11 -2.51 18.26 -18.97
N ILE A 12 -3.63 17.88 -18.34
CA ILE A 12 -4.41 16.68 -18.72
C ILE A 12 -4.82 16.76 -20.20
N THR A 13 -5.38 17.90 -20.64
CA THR A 13 -5.78 18.09 -22.05
C THR A 13 -4.60 17.90 -23.01
N THR A 14 -3.38 18.28 -22.62
CA THR A 14 -2.18 18.12 -23.45
C THR A 14 -1.65 16.69 -23.43
N VAL A 15 -1.44 16.13 -22.23
CA VAL A 15 -0.74 14.83 -22.04
C VAL A 15 -1.63 13.65 -22.41
N CYS A 16 -2.96 13.78 -22.24
CA CYS A 16 -3.93 12.74 -22.55
C CYS A 16 -4.63 12.93 -23.92
N ALA A 17 -4.15 13.84 -24.77
CA ALA A 17 -4.71 14.09 -26.10
C ALA A 17 -4.58 12.86 -27.02
N PRO A 18 -5.43 12.73 -28.06
CA PRO A 18 -5.28 11.68 -29.07
C PRO A 18 -3.87 11.60 -29.66
N GLY A 19 -3.34 10.38 -29.76
CA GLY A 19 -2.00 10.09 -30.26
C GLY A 19 -0.87 10.29 -29.24
N GLN A 20 -1.15 10.71 -28.01
CA GLN A 20 -0.16 10.79 -26.93
C GLN A 20 0.01 9.44 -26.20
N PRO A 21 1.15 9.18 -25.56
CA PRO A 21 1.38 7.93 -24.83
C PRO A 21 0.31 7.61 -23.77
N TYR A 22 -0.21 8.63 -23.11
CA TYR A 22 -1.26 8.53 -22.08
C TYR A 22 -2.63 8.99 -22.59
N GLU A 23 -2.92 8.78 -23.87
CA GLU A 23 -4.24 9.05 -24.44
C GLU A 23 -5.33 8.36 -23.63
N LEU A 24 -6.36 9.14 -23.24
CA LEU A 24 -7.53 8.64 -22.53
C LEU A 24 -8.76 8.65 -23.45
N GLN A 25 -9.54 7.57 -23.37
CA GLN A 25 -10.86 7.50 -23.97
C GLN A 25 -11.89 6.96 -23.00
N GLU A 26 -13.17 7.24 -23.25
CA GLU A 26 -14.26 6.60 -22.52
C GLU A 26 -14.61 5.24 -23.14
N LEU A 27 -14.60 4.20 -22.32
CA LEU A 27 -14.98 2.83 -22.69
C LEU A 27 -16.01 2.29 -21.69
N ALA A 28 -16.90 1.42 -22.17
CA ALA A 28 -17.78 0.65 -21.29
C ALA A 28 -16.99 -0.50 -20.65
N VAL A 29 -16.81 -0.43 -19.32
CA VAL A 29 -16.19 -1.48 -18.50
C VAL A 29 -17.22 -1.90 -17.46
N HIS A 30 -17.55 -3.19 -17.41
CA HIS A 30 -18.62 -3.75 -16.53
C HIS A 30 -19.97 -3.01 -16.64
N GLY A 31 -20.30 -2.54 -17.86
CA GLY A 31 -21.56 -1.84 -18.16
C GLY A 31 -21.57 -0.34 -17.85
N CYS A 32 -20.51 0.21 -17.27
CA CYS A 32 -20.37 1.62 -16.92
C CYS A 32 -19.31 2.31 -17.77
N ARG A 33 -19.48 3.62 -18.07
CA ARG A 33 -18.51 4.40 -18.85
C ARG A 33 -17.40 4.93 -17.95
N HIS A 34 -16.17 4.56 -18.28
CA HIS A 34 -14.97 4.96 -17.56
C HIS A 34 -13.87 5.41 -18.50
N ARG A 35 -12.98 6.27 -18.03
CA ARG A 35 -11.75 6.64 -18.72
C ARG A 35 -10.74 5.49 -18.65
N VAL A 36 -10.21 5.09 -19.80
CA VAL A 36 -9.16 4.07 -19.94
C VAL A 36 -8.01 4.60 -20.78
N PHE A 37 -6.82 4.07 -20.57
CA PHE A 37 -5.68 4.36 -21.44
C PHE A 37 -5.78 3.57 -22.74
N VAL A 38 -5.74 4.26 -23.88
CA VAL A 38 -5.82 3.65 -25.22
C VAL A 38 -4.62 2.74 -25.48
N ASN A 39 -3.43 3.18 -25.05
CA ASN A 39 -2.16 2.51 -25.32
C ASN A 39 -1.70 1.60 -24.16
N ALA A 40 -2.61 1.21 -23.25
CA ALA A 40 -2.29 0.31 -22.15
C ALA A 40 -1.94 -1.10 -22.66
N PRO A 41 -0.93 -1.77 -22.07
CA PRO A 41 -0.80 -3.22 -22.17
C PRO A 41 -2.13 -3.87 -21.77
N GLN A 42 -2.54 -4.91 -22.49
CA GLN A 42 -3.85 -5.51 -22.23
C GLN A 42 -3.83 -6.38 -20.97
N THR A 43 -2.71 -7.03 -20.70
CA THR A 43 -2.55 -7.94 -19.57
C THR A 43 -1.22 -7.71 -18.84
N LEU A 44 -1.08 -8.25 -17.63
CA LEU A 44 0.18 -8.23 -16.91
C LEU A 44 1.27 -8.99 -17.66
N HIS A 45 0.92 -10.07 -18.38
CA HIS A 45 1.88 -10.76 -19.24
C HIS A 45 2.44 -9.83 -20.32
N ASP A 46 1.58 -9.08 -21.04
CA ASP A 46 2.04 -8.09 -22.02
C ASP A 46 2.93 -7.04 -21.36
N LEU A 47 2.54 -6.56 -20.17
CA LEU A 47 3.34 -5.62 -19.38
C LEU A 47 4.75 -6.16 -19.11
N TYR A 48 4.88 -7.44 -18.72
CA TYR A 48 6.18 -8.06 -18.44
C TYR A 48 7.02 -8.18 -19.70
N ARG A 49 6.43 -8.71 -20.78
CA ARG A 49 7.10 -8.90 -22.06
C ARG A 49 7.60 -7.59 -22.68
N ASP A 50 6.82 -6.53 -22.57
CA ASP A 50 7.13 -5.22 -23.16
C ASP A 50 8.22 -4.46 -22.38
N ASN A 51 8.64 -4.96 -21.20
CA ASN A 51 9.64 -4.32 -20.34
C ASN A 51 10.88 -5.19 -20.07
N LEU A 52 11.21 -6.10 -20.98
CA LEU A 52 12.41 -6.94 -20.90
C LEU A 52 13.68 -6.12 -21.15
N SER A 53 14.72 -6.37 -20.37
CA SER A 53 16.05 -5.79 -20.56
C SER A 53 17.11 -6.53 -19.72
N ASP A 54 18.39 -6.25 -20.02
CA ASP A 54 19.54 -6.76 -19.26
C ASP A 54 19.93 -5.84 -18.08
N LEU A 55 19.14 -4.81 -17.78
CA LEU A 55 19.34 -3.99 -16.60
C LEU A 55 19.00 -4.78 -15.34
N ASP A 56 19.65 -4.43 -14.22
CA ASP A 56 19.32 -5.00 -12.91
C ASP A 56 17.86 -4.68 -12.53
N PHE A 57 17.10 -5.70 -12.14
CA PHE A 57 15.75 -5.51 -11.62
C PHE A 57 15.68 -5.79 -10.13
N ILE A 58 15.97 -7.00 -9.68
CA ILE A 58 15.87 -7.38 -8.27
C ILE A 58 17.25 -7.50 -7.66
N ILE A 59 17.45 -6.78 -6.56
CA ILE A 59 18.64 -6.87 -5.73
C ILE A 59 18.20 -7.41 -4.36
N TYR A 60 18.69 -8.57 -3.99
CA TYR A 60 18.45 -9.17 -2.69
C TYR A 60 19.75 -9.77 -2.16
N GLU A 61 20.29 -9.20 -1.09
CA GLU A 61 21.61 -9.56 -0.55
C GLU A 61 22.70 -9.53 -1.65
N GLN A 62 23.31 -10.68 -1.95
CA GLN A 62 24.30 -10.82 -3.04
C GLN A 62 23.68 -11.25 -4.38
N GLN A 63 22.38 -11.53 -4.40
CA GLN A 63 21.68 -11.96 -5.60
C GLN A 63 21.24 -10.76 -6.44
N ARG A 64 21.49 -10.84 -7.74
CA ARG A 64 21.04 -9.87 -8.74
C ARG A 64 20.32 -10.61 -9.85
N LEU A 65 19.13 -10.14 -10.19
CA LEU A 65 18.36 -10.64 -11.33
C LEU A 65 18.03 -9.46 -12.24
N THR A 66 18.29 -9.63 -13.53
CA THR A 66 17.86 -8.70 -14.57
C THR A 66 16.36 -8.85 -14.83
N PHE A 67 15.75 -7.92 -15.58
CA PHE A 67 14.37 -8.07 -16.03
C PHE A 67 14.21 -9.35 -16.88
N ASN A 68 15.19 -9.68 -17.71
CA ASN A 68 15.21 -10.92 -18.50
C ASN A 68 15.30 -12.17 -17.62
N ASP A 69 16.14 -12.18 -16.57
CA ASP A 69 16.26 -13.32 -15.65
C ASP A 69 14.95 -13.62 -14.93
N VAL A 70 14.26 -12.56 -14.44
CA VAL A 70 12.98 -12.71 -13.76
C VAL A 70 11.92 -13.27 -14.70
N TYR A 71 11.84 -12.78 -15.94
CA TYR A 71 10.89 -13.30 -16.92
C TYR A 71 11.20 -14.73 -17.34
N GLN A 72 12.48 -15.08 -17.50
CA GLN A 72 12.91 -16.45 -17.83
C GLN A 72 12.52 -17.41 -16.70
N GLN A 73 12.84 -17.10 -15.43
CA GLN A 73 12.45 -17.93 -14.30
C GLN A 73 10.91 -18.03 -14.17
N ALA A 74 10.20 -16.92 -14.42
CA ALA A 74 8.74 -16.93 -14.46
C ALA A 74 8.21 -17.84 -15.58
N SER A 75 8.86 -17.88 -16.73
CA SER A 75 8.48 -18.79 -17.85
C SER A 75 8.65 -20.25 -17.46
N MET A 76 9.76 -20.61 -16.79
CA MET A 76 10.01 -21.95 -16.29
C MET A 76 8.94 -22.38 -15.27
N MET A 77 8.66 -21.52 -14.28
CA MET A 77 7.65 -21.78 -13.25
C MET A 77 6.23 -21.84 -13.84
N ALA A 78 5.90 -20.98 -14.81
CA ALA A 78 4.63 -21.00 -15.52
C ALA A 78 4.41 -22.30 -16.30
N ALA A 79 5.47 -22.80 -16.97
CA ALA A 79 5.42 -24.08 -17.65
C ALA A 79 5.14 -25.23 -16.65
N ALA A 80 5.86 -25.27 -15.52
CA ALA A 80 5.61 -26.23 -14.45
C ALA A 80 4.18 -26.11 -13.90
N MET A 81 3.68 -24.90 -13.67
CA MET A 81 2.30 -24.68 -13.20
C MET A 81 1.28 -25.33 -14.14
N VAL A 82 1.47 -25.21 -15.45
CA VAL A 82 0.55 -25.80 -16.44
C VAL A 82 0.73 -27.32 -16.54
N THR A 83 1.97 -27.82 -16.69
CA THR A 83 2.23 -29.22 -17.03
C THR A 83 2.24 -30.16 -15.83
N ASP A 84 2.83 -29.74 -14.72
CA ASP A 84 3.07 -30.61 -13.56
C ASP A 84 2.00 -30.40 -12.49
N PHE A 85 1.53 -29.14 -12.30
CA PHE A 85 0.54 -28.80 -11.29
C PHE A 85 -0.88 -28.71 -11.84
N GLY A 86 -1.09 -28.74 -13.17
CA GLY A 86 -2.39 -28.69 -13.81
C GLY A 86 -3.15 -27.39 -13.55
N ILE A 87 -2.42 -26.28 -13.44
CA ILE A 87 -3.01 -24.95 -13.24
C ILE A 87 -3.61 -24.46 -14.55
N GLU A 88 -4.86 -24.03 -14.47
CA GLU A 88 -5.62 -23.47 -15.58
C GLU A 88 -5.99 -22.00 -15.31
N LYS A 89 -6.39 -21.28 -16.36
CA LYS A 89 -6.93 -19.90 -16.24
C LYS A 89 -8.05 -19.85 -15.19
N GLY A 90 -7.94 -18.92 -14.25
CA GLY A 90 -8.89 -18.73 -13.14
C GLY A 90 -8.60 -19.56 -11.89
N ASP A 91 -7.66 -20.52 -11.94
CA ASP A 91 -7.20 -21.21 -10.74
C ASP A 91 -6.42 -20.26 -9.83
N ARG A 92 -6.40 -20.55 -8.52
CA ARG A 92 -5.68 -19.75 -7.53
C ARG A 92 -4.33 -20.40 -7.26
N VAL A 93 -3.30 -19.54 -7.35
CA VAL A 93 -1.93 -19.86 -6.96
C VAL A 93 -1.57 -18.96 -5.79
N ALA A 94 -1.39 -19.54 -4.61
CA ALA A 94 -1.07 -18.80 -3.41
C ALA A 94 0.44 -18.59 -3.25
N ILE A 95 0.83 -17.42 -2.79
CA ILE A 95 2.21 -17.05 -2.47
C ILE A 95 2.23 -16.62 -1.00
N SER A 96 2.97 -17.36 -0.16
CA SER A 96 3.10 -17.08 1.26
C SER A 96 4.57 -17.13 1.66
N MET A 97 5.26 -16.00 1.53
CA MET A 97 6.67 -15.82 1.88
C MET A 97 7.01 -14.35 2.10
N ARG A 98 8.18 -14.07 2.64
CA ARG A 98 8.74 -12.71 2.75
C ARG A 98 9.14 -12.15 1.37
N ASN A 99 9.76 -10.96 1.38
CA ASN A 99 10.21 -10.26 0.17
C ASN A 99 11.42 -10.93 -0.48
N TYR A 100 11.22 -12.12 -1.02
CA TYR A 100 12.22 -12.84 -1.79
C TYR A 100 12.03 -12.63 -3.30
N PRO A 101 13.08 -12.76 -4.12
CA PRO A 101 12.96 -12.75 -5.58
C PRO A 101 11.94 -13.75 -6.11
N GLU A 102 11.86 -14.93 -5.49
CA GLU A 102 10.93 -15.99 -5.85
C GLU A 102 9.47 -15.59 -5.72
N TRP A 103 9.15 -14.64 -4.82
CA TRP A 103 7.81 -14.07 -4.71
C TRP A 103 7.38 -13.40 -6.01
N ILE A 104 8.27 -12.58 -6.59
CA ILE A 104 8.02 -11.82 -7.82
C ILE A 104 7.95 -12.77 -9.02
N VAL A 105 8.85 -13.74 -9.08
CA VAL A 105 8.87 -14.78 -10.13
C VAL A 105 7.56 -15.59 -10.10
N ALA A 106 7.10 -16.03 -8.93
CA ALA A 106 5.85 -16.77 -8.76
C ALA A 106 4.62 -15.94 -9.19
N PHE A 107 4.62 -14.65 -8.84
CA PHE A 107 3.57 -13.72 -9.24
C PHE A 107 3.49 -13.54 -10.75
N TYR A 108 4.65 -13.34 -11.40
CA TYR A 108 4.72 -13.23 -12.86
C TYR A 108 4.26 -14.51 -13.54
N ALA A 109 4.72 -15.67 -13.04
CA ALA A 109 4.33 -16.97 -13.58
C ALA A 109 2.82 -17.17 -13.53
N ALA A 110 2.21 -17.02 -12.35
CA ALA A 110 0.78 -17.21 -12.15
C ALA A 110 -0.07 -16.28 -13.01
N THR A 111 0.23 -14.97 -12.99
CA THR A 111 -0.57 -13.99 -13.72
C THR A 111 -0.37 -14.04 -15.24
N SER A 112 0.76 -14.55 -15.73
CA SER A 112 1.01 -14.75 -17.16
C SER A 112 0.19 -15.88 -17.77
N ILE A 113 -0.21 -16.88 -16.99
CA ILE A 113 -1.04 -18.00 -17.45
C ILE A 113 -2.53 -17.83 -17.09
N GLY A 114 -2.91 -16.64 -16.60
CA GLY A 114 -4.29 -16.34 -16.20
C GLY A 114 -4.73 -16.99 -14.89
N ALA A 115 -3.80 -17.55 -14.12
CA ALA A 115 -4.08 -17.95 -12.75
C ALA A 115 -4.19 -16.70 -11.87
N ILE A 116 -5.02 -16.76 -10.84
CA ILE A 116 -5.20 -15.67 -9.89
C ILE A 116 -4.14 -15.81 -8.79
N ALA A 117 -3.20 -14.87 -8.73
CA ALA A 117 -2.18 -14.83 -7.70
C ALA A 117 -2.82 -14.40 -6.36
N VAL A 118 -2.76 -15.27 -5.35
CA VAL A 118 -3.28 -15.02 -4.01
C VAL A 118 -2.13 -14.69 -3.08
N ALA A 119 -2.04 -13.44 -2.66
CA ALA A 119 -0.98 -12.98 -1.78
C ALA A 119 -1.38 -13.14 -0.31
N TYR A 120 -0.84 -14.15 0.36
CA TYR A 120 -1.07 -14.34 1.78
C TYR A 120 -0.09 -13.51 2.62
N ASN A 121 -0.62 -12.96 3.70
CA ASN A 121 0.21 -12.25 4.65
C ASN A 121 1.23 -13.21 5.30
N ALA A 122 2.50 -12.97 5.07
CA ALA A 122 3.60 -13.79 5.59
C ALA A 122 3.70 -13.80 7.13
N LEU A 123 2.96 -12.95 7.83
CA LEU A 123 2.92 -12.88 9.29
C LEU A 123 1.73 -13.64 9.91
N TRP A 124 0.78 -14.12 9.11
CA TRP A 124 -0.33 -14.91 9.61
C TRP A 124 0.16 -16.13 10.41
N ASN A 125 -0.52 -16.40 11.51
CA ASN A 125 -0.34 -17.65 12.24
C ASN A 125 -0.93 -18.84 11.46
N SER A 126 -0.79 -20.07 11.97
CA SER A 126 -1.30 -21.28 11.29
C SER A 126 -2.82 -21.28 11.11
N GLY A 127 -3.57 -20.73 12.07
CA GLY A 127 -5.03 -20.63 11.98
C GLY A 127 -5.49 -19.65 10.90
N ASP A 128 -4.88 -18.46 10.84
CA ASP A 128 -5.17 -17.47 9.81
C ASP A 128 -4.77 -17.98 8.41
N LEU A 129 -3.62 -18.67 8.32
CA LEU A 129 -3.15 -19.26 7.08
C LEU A 129 -4.13 -20.36 6.60
N ALA A 130 -4.59 -21.24 7.49
CA ALA A 130 -5.57 -22.27 7.18
C ALA A 130 -6.89 -21.64 6.69
N ASN A 131 -7.38 -20.60 7.37
CA ASN A 131 -8.58 -19.88 6.96
C ASN A 131 -8.42 -19.25 5.56
N GLY A 132 -7.27 -18.63 5.27
CA GLY A 132 -6.98 -18.07 3.95
C GLY A 132 -6.95 -19.14 2.85
N ILE A 133 -6.36 -20.32 3.13
CA ILE A 133 -6.35 -21.45 2.20
C ILE A 133 -7.76 -22.00 1.95
N LEU A 134 -8.58 -22.11 2.99
CA LEU A 134 -9.96 -22.57 2.85
C LEU A 134 -10.83 -21.56 2.08
N ASP A 135 -10.62 -20.26 2.30
CA ASP A 135 -11.35 -19.18 1.60
C ASP A 135 -10.99 -19.11 0.11
N ALA A 136 -9.71 -18.99 -0.22
CA ALA A 136 -9.27 -18.86 -1.62
C ALA A 136 -9.24 -20.20 -2.36
N SER A 137 -9.14 -21.34 -1.66
CA SER A 137 -9.04 -22.70 -2.22
C SER A 137 -7.99 -22.79 -3.35
N PRO A 138 -6.70 -22.46 -3.10
CA PRO A 138 -5.65 -22.53 -4.11
C PRO A 138 -5.34 -23.98 -4.48
N LYS A 139 -5.00 -24.23 -5.76
CA LYS A 139 -4.47 -25.51 -6.21
C LYS A 139 -2.99 -25.69 -5.86
N LEU A 140 -2.24 -24.58 -5.84
CA LEU A 140 -0.82 -24.53 -5.55
C LEU A 140 -0.55 -23.43 -4.51
N ILE A 141 0.32 -23.74 -3.54
CA ILE A 141 0.89 -22.75 -2.63
C ILE A 141 2.42 -22.77 -2.68
N ILE A 142 3.03 -21.61 -2.77
CA ILE A 142 4.49 -21.43 -2.77
C ILE A 142 4.88 -20.77 -1.45
N VAL A 143 5.79 -21.41 -0.70
CA VAL A 143 6.10 -21.03 0.68
C VAL A 143 7.62 -21.02 0.93
N ASP A 144 8.08 -20.15 1.85
CA ASP A 144 9.40 -20.26 2.45
C ASP A 144 9.41 -21.12 3.72
N GLN A 145 10.58 -21.30 4.37
CA GLN A 145 10.72 -22.19 5.53
C GLN A 145 9.72 -21.87 6.65
N GLU A 146 9.64 -20.64 7.09
CA GLU A 146 8.79 -20.27 8.22
C GLU A 146 7.30 -20.50 7.91
N ARG A 147 6.88 -20.30 6.63
CA ARG A 147 5.50 -20.55 6.19
C ARG A 147 5.23 -22.03 5.93
N LEU A 148 6.24 -22.79 5.50
CA LEU A 148 6.15 -24.24 5.42
C LEU A 148 5.91 -24.87 6.80
N ASP A 149 6.63 -24.41 7.81
CA ASP A 149 6.48 -24.88 9.19
C ASP A 149 5.09 -24.53 9.77
N ARG A 150 4.58 -23.32 9.45
CA ARG A 150 3.20 -22.93 9.81
C ARG A 150 2.16 -23.74 9.06
N LEU A 151 2.39 -24.02 7.78
CA LEU A 151 1.51 -24.84 6.96
C LEU A 151 1.36 -26.28 7.52
N ALA A 152 2.46 -26.84 8.03
CA ALA A 152 2.47 -28.15 8.69
C ALA A 152 1.62 -28.20 9.98
N LEU A 153 1.33 -27.04 10.57
CA LEU A 153 0.47 -26.91 11.75
C LEU A 153 -0.99 -26.56 11.41
N CYS A 154 -1.30 -26.37 10.13
CA CYS A 154 -2.66 -26.06 9.69
C CYS A 154 -3.53 -27.32 9.72
N GLU A 155 -4.75 -27.20 10.24
CA GLU A 155 -5.75 -28.27 10.23
C GLU A 155 -6.74 -28.09 9.06
N GLY A 156 -7.30 -29.20 8.57
CA GLY A 156 -8.37 -29.18 7.57
C GLY A 156 -7.96 -28.78 6.16
N LEU A 157 -6.67 -28.78 5.85
CA LEU A 157 -6.20 -28.45 4.50
C LEU A 157 -6.71 -29.43 3.45
N PRO A 158 -7.05 -28.96 2.22
CA PRO A 158 -7.42 -29.83 1.12
C PRO A 158 -6.28 -30.81 0.78
N ALA A 159 -6.59 -32.10 0.68
CA ALA A 159 -5.60 -33.11 0.28
C ALA A 159 -5.05 -32.93 -1.14
N SER A 160 -5.73 -32.11 -1.97
CA SER A 160 -5.32 -31.76 -3.33
C SER A 160 -4.40 -30.55 -3.39
N LEU A 161 -4.14 -29.87 -2.27
CA LEU A 161 -3.26 -28.70 -2.23
C LEU A 161 -1.82 -29.12 -2.53
N GLN A 162 -1.26 -28.60 -3.60
CA GLN A 162 0.13 -28.84 -3.98
C GLN A 162 1.03 -27.76 -3.36
N VAL A 163 2.24 -28.14 -2.97
CA VAL A 163 3.15 -27.23 -2.23
C VAL A 163 4.51 -27.19 -2.92
N VAL A 164 4.98 -25.99 -3.21
CA VAL A 164 6.36 -25.71 -3.62
C VAL A 164 7.03 -24.91 -2.50
N ARG A 165 8.19 -25.41 -2.05
CA ARG A 165 9.01 -24.71 -1.04
C ARG A 165 10.19 -24.01 -1.68
N THR A 166 10.51 -22.83 -1.20
CA THR A 166 11.73 -22.11 -1.54
C THR A 166 12.51 -21.73 -0.29
N ARG A 167 13.85 -21.71 -0.38
CA ARG A 167 14.73 -21.36 0.74
C ARG A 167 14.40 -22.14 2.03
N ALA A 168 13.99 -23.41 1.84
CA ALA A 168 13.46 -24.26 2.90
C ALA A 168 14.01 -25.67 2.81
N LEU A 169 14.20 -26.30 3.97
CA LEU A 169 14.45 -27.73 4.09
C LEU A 169 13.15 -28.51 3.91
N GLU A 170 13.25 -29.82 3.72
CA GLU A 170 12.09 -30.71 3.73
C GLU A 170 11.38 -30.69 5.09
N ASN A 171 10.07 -30.86 5.06
CA ASN A 171 9.25 -30.99 6.24
C ASN A 171 8.57 -32.35 6.25
N ASP A 172 8.74 -33.11 7.32
CA ASP A 172 8.23 -34.50 7.45
C ASP A 172 6.69 -34.59 7.41
N TYR A 173 5.99 -33.49 7.67
CA TYR A 173 4.52 -33.47 7.75
C TYR A 173 3.83 -32.96 6.48
N ILE A 174 4.59 -32.27 5.57
CA ILE A 174 4.05 -31.69 4.34
C ILE A 174 4.91 -32.14 3.15
N PHE A 175 4.31 -32.91 2.24
CA PHE A 175 4.95 -33.19 0.96
C PHE A 175 5.05 -31.89 0.14
N SER A 176 6.27 -31.55 -0.30
CA SER A 176 6.52 -30.35 -1.09
C SER A 176 7.67 -30.56 -2.07
N LEU A 177 7.53 -29.96 -3.25
CA LEU A 177 8.61 -29.93 -4.23
C LEU A 177 9.53 -28.73 -3.94
N ASN A 178 10.82 -28.90 -4.23
CA ASN A 178 11.77 -27.79 -4.07
C ASN A 178 11.70 -26.86 -5.30
N TRP A 179 11.69 -25.57 -5.06
CA TRP A 179 11.67 -24.53 -6.10
C TRP A 179 12.76 -24.71 -7.16
N SER A 180 14.02 -24.94 -6.75
CA SER A 180 15.13 -25.11 -7.69
C SER A 180 14.96 -26.35 -8.58
N ASP A 181 14.47 -27.47 -8.01
CA ASP A 181 14.27 -28.71 -8.76
C ASP A 181 13.15 -28.54 -9.81
N VAL A 182 12.10 -27.79 -9.46
CA VAL A 182 11.01 -27.43 -10.38
C VAL A 182 11.54 -26.59 -11.53
N LEU A 183 12.34 -25.55 -11.25
CA LEU A 183 12.92 -24.70 -12.30
C LEU A 183 13.91 -25.49 -13.18
N ASP A 184 14.76 -26.31 -12.59
CA ASP A 184 15.76 -27.11 -13.33
C ASP A 184 15.09 -28.11 -14.28
N ALA A 185 13.96 -28.69 -13.89
CA ALA A 185 13.16 -29.57 -14.76
C ALA A 185 12.57 -28.83 -15.97
N HIS A 186 12.40 -27.51 -15.86
CA HIS A 186 11.78 -26.66 -16.88
C HIS A 186 12.73 -25.59 -17.46
N LYS A 187 14.06 -25.76 -17.31
CA LYS A 187 15.10 -24.76 -17.65
C LYS A 187 15.05 -24.23 -19.09
N ASP A 188 14.58 -25.04 -20.04
CA ASP A 188 14.49 -24.68 -21.46
C ASP A 188 13.03 -24.31 -21.88
N SER A 189 12.12 -24.20 -20.91
CA SER A 189 10.72 -23.88 -21.19
C SER A 189 10.53 -22.41 -21.49
N VAL A 190 9.60 -22.12 -22.38
CA VAL A 190 9.12 -20.77 -22.69
C VAL A 190 7.79 -20.51 -21.99
N MET A 191 7.42 -19.24 -21.87
CA MET A 191 6.12 -18.87 -21.29
C MET A 191 4.98 -19.51 -22.07
N PRO A 192 4.07 -20.25 -21.43
CA PRO A 192 2.89 -20.81 -22.07
C PRO A 192 2.01 -19.74 -22.71
N GLU A 193 1.57 -19.98 -23.95
CA GLU A 193 0.65 -19.08 -24.65
C GLU A 193 -0.80 -19.38 -24.20
N ILE A 194 -1.37 -18.49 -23.40
CA ILE A 194 -2.76 -18.56 -22.94
C ILE A 194 -3.46 -17.26 -23.29
N HIS A 195 -4.64 -17.36 -23.87
CA HIS A 195 -5.43 -16.16 -24.19
C HIS A 195 -6.02 -15.54 -22.91
N LEU A 196 -5.66 -14.28 -22.67
CA LEU A 196 -6.10 -13.50 -21.53
C LEU A 196 -6.83 -12.25 -22.00
N ASP A 197 -7.90 -11.89 -21.28
CA ASP A 197 -8.62 -10.64 -21.45
C ASP A 197 -8.20 -9.61 -20.40
N PRO A 198 -8.25 -8.30 -20.71
CA PRO A 198 -7.90 -7.26 -19.73
C PRO A 198 -8.73 -7.32 -18.44
N ASP A 199 -9.97 -7.78 -18.54
CA ASP A 199 -10.91 -7.85 -17.41
C ASP A 199 -10.88 -9.20 -16.68
N ASP A 200 -10.00 -10.14 -17.09
CA ASP A 200 -9.73 -11.35 -16.32
C ASP A 200 -9.17 -11.01 -14.93
N ASN A 201 -9.56 -11.81 -13.94
CA ASN A 201 -9.06 -11.66 -12.58
C ASN A 201 -7.58 -12.07 -12.51
N ALA A 202 -6.77 -11.22 -11.91
CA ALA A 202 -5.32 -11.42 -11.81
C ALA A 202 -4.83 -11.63 -10.37
N THR A 203 -5.46 -11.00 -9.38
CA THR A 203 -4.98 -11.05 -8.00
C THR A 203 -6.11 -11.12 -6.97
N ILE A 204 -5.82 -11.78 -5.84
CA ILE A 204 -6.55 -11.64 -4.58
C ILE A 204 -5.56 -11.15 -3.53
N LEU A 205 -5.74 -9.91 -3.05
CA LEU A 205 -4.96 -9.32 -1.96
C LEU A 205 -5.83 -9.22 -0.71
N TYR A 206 -5.38 -9.83 0.41
CA TYR A 206 -6.14 -9.78 1.66
C TYR A 206 -5.90 -8.48 2.41
N THR A 207 -7.00 -7.84 2.86
CA THR A 207 -6.96 -6.62 3.68
C THR A 207 -7.17 -6.96 5.15
N SER A 208 -6.50 -6.23 6.04
CA SER A 208 -6.77 -6.29 7.48
C SER A 208 -8.11 -5.61 7.77
N GLY A 209 -9.21 -6.36 7.67
CA GLY A 209 -10.55 -5.87 8.01
C GLY A 209 -10.68 -5.56 9.51
N SER A 210 -11.42 -4.51 9.86
CA SER A 210 -11.69 -4.12 11.26
C SER A 210 -12.70 -5.06 11.98
N THR A 211 -13.30 -6.03 11.27
CA THR A 211 -14.46 -6.80 11.76
C THR A 211 -14.37 -8.30 11.50
N GLY A 212 -13.21 -8.93 11.73
CA GLY A 212 -13.07 -10.38 11.57
C GLY A 212 -11.92 -10.81 10.67
N PHE A 213 -12.04 -11.96 9.99
CA PHE A 213 -11.03 -12.45 9.05
C PHE A 213 -10.86 -11.47 7.86
N PRO A 214 -9.62 -11.25 7.38
CA PRO A 214 -9.33 -10.34 6.26
C PRO A 214 -10.15 -10.67 5.01
N LYS A 215 -10.57 -9.64 4.27
CA LYS A 215 -11.30 -9.81 3.01
C LYS A 215 -10.34 -9.90 1.83
N GLY A 216 -10.55 -10.87 0.95
CA GLY A 216 -9.82 -10.99 -0.31
C GLY A 216 -10.33 -9.99 -1.34
N VAL A 217 -9.51 -9.03 -1.71
CA VAL A 217 -9.82 -8.02 -2.75
C VAL A 217 -9.43 -8.58 -4.11
N LEU A 218 -10.40 -8.75 -5.00
CA LEU A 218 -10.23 -9.34 -6.33
C LEU A 218 -10.02 -8.25 -7.37
N SER A 219 -8.89 -8.27 -8.07
CA SER A 219 -8.54 -7.25 -9.07
C SER A 219 -8.22 -7.87 -10.43
N SER A 220 -8.61 -7.16 -11.51
CA SER A 220 -8.32 -7.55 -12.89
C SER A 220 -6.98 -7.01 -13.38
N HIS A 221 -6.48 -7.55 -14.50
CA HIS A 221 -5.31 -7.01 -15.21
C HIS A 221 -5.51 -5.54 -15.55
N ARG A 222 -6.66 -5.15 -16.11
CA ARG A 222 -7.00 -3.76 -16.45
C ARG A 222 -6.89 -2.82 -15.26
N ALA A 223 -7.48 -3.18 -14.14
CA ALA A 223 -7.52 -2.32 -12.97
C ALA A 223 -6.12 -2.05 -12.43
N ILE A 224 -5.26 -3.06 -12.38
CA ILE A 224 -3.86 -2.94 -11.95
C ILE A 224 -3.07 -2.08 -12.94
N ILE A 225 -3.17 -2.35 -14.24
CA ILE A 225 -2.41 -1.63 -15.27
C ILE A 225 -2.85 -0.15 -15.34
N ASN A 226 -4.15 0.14 -15.23
CA ASN A 226 -4.61 1.53 -15.19
C ASN A 226 -4.09 2.28 -13.95
N ALA A 227 -3.94 1.61 -12.81
CA ALA A 227 -3.32 2.22 -11.63
C ALA A 227 -1.83 2.54 -11.89
N LEU A 228 -1.08 1.62 -12.49
CA LEU A 228 0.34 1.83 -12.84
C LEU A 228 0.52 3.03 -13.79
N LEU A 229 -0.22 3.04 -14.89
CA LEU A 229 -0.14 4.11 -15.88
C LEU A 229 -0.59 5.47 -15.32
N SER A 230 -1.47 5.46 -14.31
CA SER A 230 -1.93 6.69 -13.66
C SER A 230 -0.84 7.35 -12.83
N TRP A 231 0.00 6.58 -12.12
CA TRP A 231 1.16 7.16 -11.40
C TRP A 231 2.19 7.72 -12.37
N GLU A 232 2.42 7.08 -13.51
CA GLU A 232 3.30 7.61 -14.57
C GLU A 232 2.71 8.89 -15.18
N LEU A 233 1.41 8.89 -15.46
CA LEU A 233 0.70 10.07 -15.94
C LEU A 233 0.80 11.24 -14.95
N ASP A 234 0.62 10.98 -13.64
CA ASP A 234 0.70 12.03 -12.63
C ASP A 234 2.10 12.68 -12.60
N GLU A 235 3.20 11.91 -12.79
CA GLU A 235 4.56 12.47 -12.96
C GLU A 235 4.64 13.35 -14.24
N CYS A 236 4.10 12.87 -15.36
CA CYS A 236 4.05 13.64 -16.62
C CYS A 236 3.25 14.94 -16.48
N LEU A 237 2.12 14.92 -15.76
CA LEU A 237 1.33 16.10 -15.49
C LEU A 237 2.09 17.13 -14.67
N LEU A 238 2.83 16.71 -13.63
CA LEU A 238 3.67 17.62 -12.82
C LEU A 238 4.78 18.27 -13.66
N ILE A 239 5.35 17.53 -14.62
CA ILE A 239 6.35 18.06 -15.56
C ILE A 239 5.70 19.09 -16.49
N GLU A 240 4.55 18.77 -17.09
CA GLU A 240 3.83 19.64 -18.01
C GLU A 240 3.32 20.93 -17.34
N MET A 241 2.93 20.85 -16.05
CA MET A 241 2.59 21.99 -15.22
C MET A 241 3.81 22.85 -14.84
N GLY A 242 5.04 22.35 -15.06
CA GLY A 242 6.28 23.02 -14.66
C GLY A 242 6.55 23.00 -13.14
N VAL A 243 5.91 22.05 -12.43
CA VAL A 243 6.07 21.83 -10.97
C VAL A 243 7.24 20.91 -10.67
N HIS A 244 7.48 19.95 -11.54
CA HIS A 244 8.56 18.97 -11.43
C HIS A 244 9.50 19.07 -12.62
N THR A 245 10.79 18.90 -12.36
CA THR A 245 11.82 18.76 -13.41
C THR A 245 12.52 17.42 -13.19
N PRO A 246 12.46 16.48 -14.14
CA PRO A 246 13.17 15.21 -14.04
C PRO A 246 14.67 15.43 -13.88
N VAL A 247 15.26 14.77 -12.90
CA VAL A 247 16.71 14.77 -12.70
C VAL A 247 17.30 13.69 -13.59
N ASN A 248 18.20 14.08 -14.51
CA ASN A 248 18.96 13.11 -15.28
C ASN A 248 20.12 12.57 -14.44
N LEU A 249 20.18 11.26 -14.24
CA LEU A 249 21.23 10.59 -13.47
C LEU A 249 22.07 9.75 -14.41
N ASP A 250 23.38 9.65 -14.14
CA ASP A 250 24.36 8.87 -14.89
C ASP A 250 24.38 7.37 -14.51
N PHE A 251 23.39 6.94 -13.71
CA PHE A 251 23.25 5.57 -13.24
C PHE A 251 21.78 5.12 -13.23
N GLN A 252 21.56 3.82 -13.21
CA GLN A 252 20.23 3.24 -13.14
C GLN A 252 19.55 3.62 -11.82
N ARG A 253 18.36 4.20 -11.90
CA ARG A 253 17.54 4.53 -10.73
C ARG A 253 17.12 3.26 -10.00
N GLY A 254 16.86 3.37 -8.70
CA GLY A 254 16.37 2.26 -7.89
C GLY A 254 15.40 2.70 -6.82
N MET A 255 14.61 1.75 -6.34
CA MET A 255 13.66 1.93 -5.25
C MET A 255 13.95 0.93 -4.13
N LEU A 256 13.87 1.38 -2.89
CA LEU A 256 13.92 0.50 -1.71
C LEU A 256 12.55 -0.15 -1.50
N LEU A 257 12.49 -1.47 -1.51
CA LEU A 257 11.31 -2.25 -1.12
C LEU A 257 11.30 -2.43 0.40
N ALA A 258 10.67 -1.49 1.08
CA ALA A 258 10.56 -1.47 2.53
C ALA A 258 9.21 -2.02 3.05
N ILE A 259 8.31 -2.38 2.13
CA ILE A 259 6.95 -2.86 2.42
C ILE A 259 6.81 -4.29 1.89
N PRO A 260 6.03 -5.18 2.58
CA PRO A 260 5.81 -6.53 2.09
C PRO A 260 5.13 -6.59 0.71
N LEU A 261 5.56 -7.54 -0.13
CA LEU A 261 5.00 -7.78 -1.46
C LEU A 261 3.55 -8.30 -1.44
N PHE A 262 3.08 -8.84 -0.33
CA PHE A 262 1.67 -9.24 -0.19
C PHE A 262 0.71 -8.05 0.03
N HIS A 263 1.23 -6.81 0.07
CA HIS A 263 0.43 -5.58 0.10
C HIS A 263 0.48 -4.84 -1.23
N VAL A 264 -0.61 -4.17 -1.57
CA VAL A 264 -0.73 -3.35 -2.79
C VAL A 264 0.42 -2.35 -2.94
N SER A 265 0.89 -1.75 -1.85
CA SER A 265 2.00 -0.78 -1.86
C SER A 265 3.35 -1.43 -2.19
N GLY A 266 3.63 -2.63 -1.68
CA GLY A 266 4.84 -3.38 -2.01
C GLY A 266 4.80 -3.91 -3.43
N LEU A 267 3.66 -4.52 -3.82
CA LEU A 267 3.53 -5.18 -5.11
C LEU A 267 3.35 -4.17 -6.26
N PHE A 268 2.32 -3.33 -6.20
CA PHE A 268 2.00 -2.46 -7.34
C PHE A 268 2.81 -1.16 -7.31
N VAL A 269 2.80 -0.44 -6.17
CA VAL A 269 3.48 0.86 -6.07
C VAL A 269 5.01 0.73 -6.08
N SER A 270 5.57 -0.36 -5.55
CA SER A 270 7.03 -0.54 -5.58
C SER A 270 7.48 -1.47 -6.70
N CYS A 271 7.09 -2.74 -6.71
CA CYS A 271 7.63 -3.73 -7.65
C CYS A 271 7.21 -3.45 -9.10
N LEU A 272 5.90 -3.33 -9.41
CA LEU A 272 5.45 -3.13 -10.79
C LEU A 272 5.81 -1.74 -11.33
N MET A 273 5.89 -0.71 -10.48
CA MET A 273 6.42 0.60 -10.92
C MET A 273 7.90 0.54 -11.24
N CYS A 274 8.70 -0.28 -10.54
CA CYS A 274 10.09 -0.51 -10.90
C CYS A 274 10.23 -1.21 -12.25
N LEU A 275 9.36 -2.19 -12.54
CA LEU A 275 9.32 -2.84 -13.85
C LEU A 275 9.11 -1.82 -14.97
N ARG A 276 8.06 -1.02 -14.88
CA ARG A 276 7.70 -0.02 -15.90
C ARG A 276 8.77 1.05 -16.10
N ALA A 277 9.35 1.51 -15.01
CA ALA A 277 10.36 2.58 -15.05
C ALA A 277 11.78 2.07 -15.22
N GLN A 278 11.98 0.77 -15.45
CA GLN A 278 13.31 0.11 -15.58
C GLN A 278 14.24 0.45 -14.40
N ARG A 279 13.68 0.44 -13.16
CA ARG A 279 14.38 0.76 -11.92
C ARG A 279 14.80 -0.52 -11.21
N LYS A 280 15.93 -0.47 -10.51
CA LYS A 280 16.31 -1.52 -9.55
C LYS A 280 15.34 -1.54 -8.38
N LEU A 281 15.00 -2.73 -7.90
CA LEU A 281 14.24 -2.95 -6.67
C LEU A 281 15.17 -3.55 -5.62
N GLY A 282 15.62 -2.76 -4.66
CA GLY A 282 16.41 -3.22 -3.52
C GLY A 282 15.51 -3.82 -2.46
N CYS A 283 15.59 -5.13 -2.26
CA CYS A 283 14.69 -5.89 -1.38
C CYS A 283 15.34 -6.17 -0.03
N LEU A 284 14.57 -5.96 1.06
CA LEU A 284 14.90 -6.39 2.42
C LEU A 284 13.96 -7.52 2.84
N TYR A 285 14.50 -8.54 3.50
CA TYR A 285 13.72 -9.64 4.08
C TYR A 285 12.64 -9.12 5.04
N LYS A 286 13.05 -8.21 5.93
CA LYS A 286 12.21 -7.46 6.87
C LYS A 286 12.78 -6.06 7.05
N TRP A 287 11.97 -5.14 7.56
CA TRP A 287 12.45 -3.81 7.87
C TRP A 287 13.58 -3.85 8.91
N ASP A 288 14.68 -3.19 8.58
CA ASP A 288 15.81 -2.89 9.46
C ASP A 288 16.47 -1.62 8.94
N THR A 289 16.53 -0.60 9.78
CA THR A 289 16.95 0.75 9.37
C THR A 289 18.39 0.78 8.90
N GLU A 290 19.31 0.11 9.59
CA GLU A 290 20.73 0.12 9.23
C GLU A 290 20.97 -0.60 7.90
N SER A 291 20.34 -1.76 7.71
CA SER A 291 20.38 -2.49 6.43
C SER A 291 19.78 -1.66 5.28
N ALA A 292 18.74 -0.87 5.56
CA ALA A 292 18.12 0.00 4.57
C ALA A 292 19.07 1.13 4.15
N LEU A 293 19.74 1.80 5.11
CA LEU A 293 20.72 2.85 4.80
C LEU A 293 21.92 2.32 4.02
N ALA A 294 22.44 1.16 4.41
CA ALA A 294 23.53 0.48 3.70
C ALA A 294 23.14 0.13 2.26
N LEU A 295 21.93 -0.41 2.04
CA LEU A 295 21.45 -0.78 0.72
C LEU A 295 21.18 0.46 -0.16
N ILE A 296 20.71 1.57 0.41
CA ILE A 296 20.55 2.85 -0.30
C ILE A 296 21.90 3.34 -0.83
N GLU A 297 22.93 3.33 0.01
CA GLU A 297 24.30 3.72 -0.39
C GLU A 297 24.85 2.78 -1.44
N GLN A 298 24.89 1.46 -1.16
CA GLN A 298 25.50 0.44 -2.00
C GLN A 298 24.90 0.44 -3.40
N GLU A 299 23.58 0.54 -3.52
CA GLU A 299 22.85 0.44 -4.77
C GLU A 299 22.51 1.80 -5.38
N ARG A 300 22.86 2.90 -4.71
CA ARG A 300 22.50 4.26 -5.11
C ARG A 300 20.99 4.38 -5.37
N LEU A 301 20.17 3.86 -4.42
CA LEU A 301 18.73 3.90 -4.56
C LEU A 301 18.21 5.34 -4.49
N THR A 302 17.22 5.64 -5.34
CA THR A 302 16.74 7.01 -5.56
C THR A 302 15.38 7.29 -4.94
N VAL A 303 14.62 6.24 -4.63
CA VAL A 303 13.24 6.33 -4.12
C VAL A 303 13.04 5.42 -2.93
N CYS A 304 12.37 5.95 -1.90
CA CYS A 304 11.76 5.15 -0.83
C CYS A 304 10.30 5.55 -0.69
N SER A 305 9.38 4.66 -1.09
CA SER A 305 7.93 4.86 -0.93
C SER A 305 7.42 3.90 0.15
N ALA A 306 7.17 4.43 1.35
CA ALA A 306 6.81 3.65 2.53
C ALA A 306 5.97 4.48 3.51
N PRO A 307 5.29 3.85 4.50
CA PRO A 307 4.60 4.54 5.56
C PRO A 307 5.47 5.55 6.32
N SER A 308 4.82 6.51 6.97
CA SER A 308 5.50 7.62 7.68
C SER A 308 6.49 7.15 8.75
N ALA A 309 6.25 5.99 9.36
CA ALA A 309 7.17 5.38 10.32
C ALA A 309 8.52 5.02 9.68
N ILE A 310 8.50 4.21 8.63
CA ILE A 310 9.70 3.75 7.91
C ILE A 310 10.49 4.94 7.35
N THR A 311 9.79 5.87 6.70
CA THR A 311 10.46 7.06 6.14
C THR A 311 10.96 8.01 7.22
N GLY A 312 10.31 8.05 8.38
CA GLY A 312 10.77 8.77 9.58
C GLY A 312 12.06 8.16 10.13
N ASP A 313 12.16 6.83 10.19
CA ASP A 313 13.36 6.11 10.62
C ASP A 313 14.56 6.45 9.71
N ILE A 314 14.36 6.44 8.38
CA ILE A 314 15.41 6.82 7.41
C ILE A 314 15.88 8.26 7.63
N ILE A 315 14.96 9.21 7.78
CA ILE A 315 15.30 10.63 7.99
C ILE A 315 16.00 10.83 9.33
N SER A 316 15.52 10.19 10.39
CA SER A 316 16.10 10.32 11.73
C SER A 316 17.50 9.71 11.80
N ALA A 317 17.64 8.44 11.42
CA ALA A 317 18.93 7.74 11.46
C ALA A 317 19.91 8.30 10.42
N GLY A 318 19.41 8.73 9.26
CA GLY A 318 20.24 9.26 8.18
C GLY A 318 20.96 10.57 8.51
N ARG A 319 20.50 11.34 9.51
CA ARG A 319 21.15 12.60 9.92
C ARG A 319 22.56 12.37 10.50
N ASP A 320 22.71 11.29 11.27
CA ASP A 320 23.95 10.94 11.97
C ASP A 320 24.62 9.70 11.38
N SER A 321 24.13 9.19 10.24
CA SER A 321 24.62 7.98 9.60
C SER A 321 25.98 8.20 8.94
N VAL A 322 26.76 7.11 8.91
CA VAL A 322 28.00 7.04 8.12
C VAL A 322 27.74 6.72 6.65
N HIS A 323 26.52 6.32 6.30
CA HIS A 323 26.13 5.97 4.93
C HIS A 323 25.83 7.19 4.08
N ASP A 324 26.24 7.13 2.81
CA ASP A 324 25.94 8.16 1.81
C ASP A 324 24.52 8.00 1.24
N LEU A 325 23.61 8.88 1.65
CA LEU A 325 22.23 8.93 1.17
C LEU A 325 22.01 9.95 0.06
N SER A 326 23.07 10.52 -0.49
CA SER A 326 23.01 11.58 -1.52
C SER A 326 22.37 11.12 -2.84
N SER A 327 22.17 9.81 -3.04
CA SER A 327 21.43 9.27 -4.18
C SER A 327 19.91 9.43 -4.06
N LEU A 328 19.35 9.51 -2.85
CA LEU A 328 17.91 9.67 -2.65
C LEU A 328 17.39 10.97 -3.28
N ARG A 329 16.26 10.86 -3.97
CA ARG A 329 15.54 11.97 -4.63
C ARG A 329 14.11 12.08 -4.17
N VAL A 330 13.47 10.96 -3.84
CA VAL A 330 12.06 10.90 -3.47
C VAL A 330 11.89 10.06 -2.21
N ILE A 331 11.24 10.61 -1.22
CA ILE A 331 10.87 9.90 0.01
C ILE A 331 9.45 10.26 0.42
N GLY A 332 8.69 9.26 0.80
CA GLY A 332 7.30 9.44 1.20
C GLY A 332 6.51 8.15 1.06
N GLY A 333 5.25 8.27 0.72
CA GLY A 333 4.34 7.13 0.51
C GLY A 333 3.04 7.29 1.27
N GLY A 334 2.05 6.52 0.84
CA GLY A 334 0.70 6.49 1.40
C GLY A 334 0.52 5.44 2.51
N GLY A 335 -0.75 5.18 2.81
CA GLY A 335 -1.15 4.10 3.72
C GLY A 335 -1.23 4.49 5.19
N MET A 336 -0.60 5.59 5.58
CA MET A 336 -0.73 6.21 6.91
C MET A 336 -0.81 7.73 6.75
N HIS A 337 -1.48 8.37 7.71
CA HIS A 337 -1.39 9.82 7.87
C HIS A 337 0.06 10.23 8.19
N ARG A 338 0.48 11.36 7.62
CA ARG A 338 1.79 11.96 7.88
C ARG A 338 1.59 13.34 8.46
N ALA A 339 2.07 13.54 9.69
CA ALA A 339 1.98 14.84 10.33
C ALA A 339 2.73 15.94 9.53
N PRO A 340 2.19 17.16 9.46
CA PRO A 340 2.82 18.28 8.76
C PRO A 340 4.29 18.53 9.16
N LYS A 341 4.63 18.30 10.42
CA LYS A 341 6.02 18.39 10.93
C LYS A 341 6.96 17.40 10.24
N GLN A 342 6.48 16.17 9.99
CA GLN A 342 7.28 15.14 9.31
C GLN A 342 7.51 15.50 7.83
N VAL A 343 6.53 16.11 7.16
CA VAL A 343 6.71 16.60 5.78
C VAL A 343 7.79 17.68 5.73
N LYS A 344 7.77 18.63 6.65
CA LYS A 344 8.80 19.68 6.76
C LYS A 344 10.19 19.11 7.02
N SER A 345 10.30 18.09 7.91
CA SER A 345 11.60 17.47 8.24
C SER A 345 12.25 16.78 7.04
N ILE A 346 11.47 16.32 6.06
CA ILE A 346 11.99 15.77 4.80
C ILE A 346 12.65 16.89 3.98
N GLY A 347 11.99 18.05 3.83
CA GLY A 347 12.55 19.21 3.13
C GLY A 347 13.80 19.79 3.81
N GLU A 348 13.89 19.65 5.15
CA GLU A 348 15.06 20.10 5.93
C GLU A 348 16.24 19.10 5.88
N PHE A 349 16.01 17.85 5.50
CA PHE A 349 17.04 16.81 5.42
C PHE A 349 17.97 17.04 4.22
N SER A 350 17.42 17.36 3.04
CA SER A 350 18.18 17.65 1.83
C SER A 350 17.34 18.43 0.82
N ASP A 351 17.92 19.46 0.22
CA ASP A 351 17.30 20.25 -0.87
C ASP A 351 17.00 19.39 -2.13
N LEU A 352 17.67 18.25 -2.27
CA LEU A 352 17.48 17.33 -3.40
C LEU A 352 16.33 16.36 -3.16
N LEU A 353 15.89 16.21 -1.92
CA LEU A 353 14.90 15.22 -1.52
C LEU A 353 13.48 15.79 -1.64
N GLN A 354 12.67 15.16 -2.47
CA GLN A 354 11.29 15.56 -2.71
C GLN A 354 10.33 14.70 -1.87
N PRO A 355 9.52 15.30 -0.99
CA PRO A 355 8.49 14.58 -0.27
C PRO A 355 7.32 14.24 -1.20
N HIS A 356 6.71 13.09 -0.97
CA HIS A 356 5.43 12.74 -1.60
C HIS A 356 4.51 12.00 -0.65
N THR A 357 3.22 12.07 -0.93
CA THR A 357 2.23 11.19 -0.33
C THR A 357 1.09 10.92 -1.30
N GLY A 358 0.28 9.93 -0.98
CA GLY A 358 -0.96 9.63 -1.68
C GLY A 358 -1.92 8.88 -0.78
N TRP A 359 -3.16 8.92 -1.12
CA TRP A 359 -4.19 8.08 -0.54
C TRP A 359 -4.72 7.11 -1.60
N GLY A 360 -4.87 5.87 -1.21
CA GLY A 360 -5.44 4.77 -1.96
C GLY A 360 -5.64 3.58 -1.06
N MET A 361 -6.38 2.59 -1.54
CA MET A 361 -6.74 1.38 -0.83
C MET A 361 -6.42 0.14 -1.68
N THR A 362 -6.45 -1.03 -1.09
CA THR A 362 -6.35 -2.27 -1.87
C THR A 362 -7.47 -2.35 -2.90
N GLU A 363 -8.68 -1.92 -2.54
CA GLU A 363 -9.88 -1.88 -3.38
C GLU A 363 -9.77 -0.91 -4.57
N THR A 364 -8.81 0.02 -4.52
CA THR A 364 -8.53 0.96 -5.63
C THR A 364 -7.21 0.64 -6.34
N ASN A 365 -6.64 -0.55 -6.09
CA ASN A 365 -5.30 -0.97 -6.52
C ASN A 365 -4.19 0.02 -6.12
N GLY A 366 -4.36 0.68 -4.95
CA GLY A 366 -3.40 1.63 -4.40
C GLY A 366 -3.49 3.04 -4.98
N LEU A 367 -4.31 3.28 -6.00
CA LEU A 367 -4.50 4.59 -6.63
C LEU A 367 -5.69 5.34 -6.01
N GLY A 368 -5.60 6.64 -5.97
CA GLY A 368 -6.68 7.55 -5.57
C GLY A 368 -6.26 8.98 -5.80
N VAL A 369 -5.61 9.57 -4.83
CA VAL A 369 -5.09 10.94 -4.90
C VAL A 369 -3.60 10.97 -4.58
N GLY A 370 -2.88 11.98 -5.08
CA GLY A 370 -1.45 12.13 -4.84
C GLY A 370 -0.97 13.57 -4.84
N ILE A 371 0.10 13.84 -4.08
CA ILE A 371 0.78 15.14 -4.01
C ILE A 371 2.29 14.93 -3.90
N PHE A 372 3.06 15.85 -4.51
CA PHE A 372 4.49 15.70 -4.68
C PHE A 372 5.23 17.02 -4.50
N GLY A 373 6.45 16.95 -3.97
CA GLY A 373 7.44 18.03 -3.96
C GLY A 373 6.96 19.29 -3.26
N ASN A 374 7.15 20.44 -3.90
CA ASN A 374 6.80 21.75 -3.33
C ASN A 374 5.30 21.90 -3.03
N HIS A 375 4.42 21.31 -3.84
CA HIS A 375 2.99 21.32 -3.54
C HIS A 375 2.69 20.65 -2.20
N TYR A 376 3.41 19.55 -1.87
CA TYR A 376 3.26 18.89 -0.59
C TYR A 376 3.87 19.69 0.57
N LEU A 377 4.99 20.35 0.35
CA LEU A 377 5.57 21.26 1.36
C LEU A 377 4.66 22.47 1.66
N GLU A 378 3.94 22.97 0.65
CA GLU A 378 2.99 24.08 0.77
C GLU A 378 1.66 23.64 1.40
N ARG A 379 1.23 22.37 1.18
CA ARG A 379 -0.02 21.78 1.69
C ARG A 379 0.23 20.46 2.44
N PRO A 380 0.98 20.48 3.54
CA PRO A 380 1.48 19.27 4.21
C PRO A 380 0.38 18.39 4.84
N GLY A 381 -0.85 18.92 5.01
CA GLY A 381 -2.02 18.16 5.47
C GLY A 381 -2.83 17.53 4.35
N SER A 382 -2.56 17.85 3.08
CA SER A 382 -3.30 17.30 1.95
C SER A 382 -2.79 15.92 1.54
N SER A 383 -3.72 15.05 1.12
CA SER A 383 -3.41 13.78 0.47
C SER A 383 -3.23 13.92 -1.05
N GLY A 384 -3.57 15.08 -1.63
CA GLY A 384 -3.31 15.42 -3.02
C GLY A 384 -4.54 15.59 -3.90
N LEU A 385 -4.28 15.56 -5.21
CA LEU A 385 -5.27 15.69 -6.27
C LEU A 385 -5.66 14.32 -6.81
N CYS A 386 -6.91 14.20 -7.26
CA CYS A 386 -7.41 12.97 -7.89
C CYS A 386 -6.66 12.65 -9.18
N SER A 387 -6.36 11.36 -9.41
CA SER A 387 -5.82 10.90 -10.69
C SER A 387 -6.80 11.11 -11.83
N ALA A 388 -6.29 11.37 -13.05
CA ALA A 388 -7.09 11.74 -14.22
C ALA A 388 -8.06 10.63 -14.70
N VAL A 389 -7.81 9.37 -14.35
CA VAL A 389 -8.67 8.22 -14.71
C VAL A 389 -9.81 7.98 -13.72
N LEU A 390 -9.82 8.69 -12.59
CA LEU A 390 -10.76 8.52 -11.50
C LEU A 390 -11.66 9.75 -11.36
N ASP A 391 -12.85 9.51 -10.81
CA ASP A 391 -13.72 10.55 -10.27
C ASP A 391 -13.86 10.36 -8.77
N ILE A 392 -13.91 11.44 -8.02
CA ILE A 392 -14.14 11.46 -6.58
C ILE A 392 -15.29 12.39 -6.25
N ARG A 393 -15.99 12.08 -5.17
CA ARG A 393 -16.98 12.96 -4.56
C ARG A 393 -16.98 12.79 -3.04
N VAL A 394 -17.43 13.80 -2.33
CA VAL A 394 -17.72 13.72 -0.89
C VAL A 394 -19.23 13.82 -0.71
N VAL A 395 -19.81 12.91 0.08
CA VAL A 395 -21.25 12.83 0.29
C VAL A 395 -21.63 12.89 1.77
N ASP A 396 -22.83 13.38 2.06
CA ASP A 396 -23.45 13.31 3.38
C ASP A 396 -23.96 11.88 3.70
N LYS A 397 -24.59 11.72 4.87
CA LYS A 397 -25.15 10.42 5.30
C LYS A 397 -26.34 9.97 4.44
N GLU A 398 -27.02 10.89 3.77
CA GLU A 398 -28.15 10.67 2.88
C GLU A 398 -27.69 10.38 1.43
N GLY A 399 -26.38 10.55 1.12
CA GLY A 399 -25.79 10.32 -0.20
C GLY A 399 -25.78 11.55 -1.11
N HIS A 400 -26.14 12.74 -0.61
CA HIS A 400 -26.07 13.98 -1.39
C HIS A 400 -24.62 14.45 -1.48
N VAL A 401 -24.23 14.90 -2.67
CA VAL A 401 -22.90 15.45 -2.92
C VAL A 401 -22.74 16.78 -2.19
N LEU A 402 -21.70 16.89 -1.39
CA LEU A 402 -21.35 18.07 -0.63
C LEU A 402 -20.57 19.08 -1.47
N VAL A 403 -20.66 20.35 -1.10
CA VAL A 403 -19.87 21.41 -1.74
C VAL A 403 -18.44 21.44 -1.20
N SER A 404 -17.54 22.12 -1.94
CA SER A 404 -16.15 22.31 -1.54
C SER A 404 -16.03 22.84 -0.10
N GLY A 405 -15.13 22.27 0.69
CA GLY A 405 -14.90 22.59 2.09
C GLY A 405 -15.77 21.83 3.10
N GLU A 406 -16.83 21.18 2.68
CA GLU A 406 -17.65 20.34 3.55
C GLU A 406 -17.08 18.94 3.74
N SER A 407 -17.29 18.34 4.91
CA SER A 407 -16.73 17.05 5.28
C SER A 407 -17.77 15.95 5.26
N GLY A 408 -17.50 14.85 4.53
CA GLY A 408 -18.38 13.70 4.38
C GLY A 408 -17.65 12.43 4.00
N GLU A 409 -18.37 11.41 3.51
CA GLU A 409 -17.78 10.17 3.01
C GLU A 409 -17.13 10.40 1.63
N LEU A 410 -15.84 10.06 1.52
CA LEU A 410 -15.17 10.01 0.24
C LEU A 410 -15.66 8.81 -0.56
N GLN A 411 -16.14 9.06 -1.77
CA GLN A 411 -16.50 8.03 -2.73
C GLN A 411 -15.68 8.19 -4.01
N ILE A 412 -15.34 7.07 -4.64
CA ILE A 412 -14.48 7.01 -5.81
C ILE A 412 -15.06 6.09 -6.88
N ARG A 413 -14.90 6.44 -8.15
CA ARG A 413 -15.23 5.57 -9.28
C ARG A 413 -14.16 5.64 -10.36
N GLY A 414 -14.01 4.56 -11.13
CA GLY A 414 -13.09 4.47 -12.28
C GLY A 414 -12.59 3.06 -12.50
N THR A 415 -11.72 2.91 -13.49
CA THR A 415 -11.23 1.60 -13.96
C THR A 415 -10.19 0.93 -13.06
N THR A 416 -9.73 1.61 -12.02
CA THR A 416 -8.77 1.03 -11.06
C THR A 416 -9.45 0.36 -9.87
N LEU A 417 -10.78 0.34 -9.83
CA LEU A 417 -11.51 -0.32 -8.77
C LEU A 417 -11.46 -1.84 -8.91
N PHE A 418 -11.51 -2.50 -7.78
CA PHE A 418 -11.55 -3.97 -7.67
C PHE A 418 -12.86 -4.55 -8.24
N ASN A 419 -12.84 -5.83 -8.60
CA ASN A 419 -14.03 -6.54 -9.10
C ASN A 419 -14.99 -6.97 -7.98
N GLY A 420 -14.56 -6.88 -6.73
CA GLY A 420 -15.36 -7.23 -5.55
C GLY A 420 -14.54 -7.99 -4.50
N TYR A 421 -15.18 -8.32 -3.39
CA TYR A 421 -14.59 -9.17 -2.37
C TYR A 421 -14.80 -10.64 -2.70
N TRP A 422 -13.71 -11.40 -2.69
CA TRP A 422 -13.73 -12.84 -2.97
C TRP A 422 -14.69 -13.58 -2.03
N ASN A 423 -15.57 -14.41 -2.60
CA ASN A 423 -16.62 -15.15 -1.88
C ASN A 423 -17.56 -14.32 -0.99
N GLN A 424 -17.59 -12.97 -1.15
CA GLN A 424 -18.40 -12.09 -0.32
C GLN A 424 -19.26 -11.12 -1.17
N PRO A 425 -20.26 -11.63 -1.91
CA PRO A 425 -21.09 -10.81 -2.80
C PRO A 425 -21.88 -9.74 -2.04
N ASP A 426 -22.41 -10.04 -0.85
CA ASP A 426 -23.15 -9.08 -0.04
C ASP A 426 -22.27 -7.92 0.43
N ALA A 427 -21.03 -8.22 0.86
CA ALA A 427 -20.07 -7.19 1.24
C ALA A 427 -19.67 -6.33 0.03
N THR A 428 -19.58 -6.92 -1.16
CA THR A 428 -19.32 -6.21 -2.41
C THR A 428 -20.47 -5.25 -2.73
N ILE A 429 -21.72 -5.71 -2.68
CA ILE A 429 -22.91 -4.87 -2.93
C ILE A 429 -22.95 -3.70 -1.94
N GLN A 430 -22.71 -3.94 -0.66
CA GLN A 430 -22.71 -2.90 0.38
C GLN A 430 -21.59 -1.87 0.22
N ALA A 431 -20.48 -2.26 -0.43
CA ALA A 431 -19.34 -1.38 -0.66
C ALA A 431 -19.59 -0.35 -1.78
N PHE A 432 -20.65 -0.48 -2.57
CA PHE A 432 -20.94 0.40 -3.68
C PHE A 432 -22.27 1.15 -3.51
N ASP A 433 -22.30 2.36 -4.04
CA ASP A 433 -23.49 3.18 -4.29
C ASP A 433 -23.59 3.43 -5.78
N GLY A 434 -24.28 2.54 -6.50
CA GLY A 434 -24.23 2.50 -7.96
C GLY A 434 -22.82 2.17 -8.44
N GLU A 435 -22.20 3.11 -9.18
CA GLU A 435 -20.83 2.99 -9.69
C GLU A 435 -19.77 3.49 -8.69
N TRP A 436 -20.18 4.07 -7.56
CA TRP A 436 -19.30 4.72 -6.61
C TRP A 436 -18.93 3.77 -5.48
N PHE A 437 -17.64 3.50 -5.34
CA PHE A 437 -17.10 2.76 -4.21
C PHE A 437 -17.09 3.65 -2.97
N ARG A 438 -17.68 3.16 -1.89
CA ARG A 438 -17.70 3.76 -0.57
C ARG A 438 -16.41 3.44 0.15
N THR A 439 -15.55 4.42 0.36
CA THR A 439 -14.23 4.18 0.96
C THR A 439 -14.28 3.95 2.46
N GLY A 440 -15.32 4.45 3.13
CA GLY A 440 -15.42 4.52 4.57
C GLY A 440 -14.47 5.54 5.19
N ASP A 441 -13.75 6.30 4.38
CA ASP A 441 -12.90 7.40 4.81
C ASP A 441 -13.67 8.72 4.78
N ARG A 442 -13.51 9.52 5.81
CA ARG A 442 -14.04 10.89 5.89
C ARG A 442 -13.04 11.83 5.24
N ALA A 443 -13.51 12.69 4.35
CA ALA A 443 -12.66 13.62 3.64
C ALA A 443 -13.33 14.98 3.41
N THR A 444 -12.49 15.95 3.03
CA THR A 444 -12.88 17.27 2.54
C THR A 444 -12.15 17.51 1.24
N ILE A 445 -12.80 18.14 0.26
CA ILE A 445 -12.18 18.61 -1.00
C ILE A 445 -12.22 20.12 -1.00
N ASP A 446 -11.06 20.78 -1.14
CA ASP A 446 -11.01 22.25 -1.20
C ASP A 446 -11.37 22.81 -2.58
N GLU A 447 -11.41 24.14 -2.72
CA GLU A 447 -11.75 24.84 -3.96
C GLU A 447 -10.75 24.57 -5.11
N ASP A 448 -9.51 24.23 -4.79
CA ASP A 448 -8.46 23.85 -5.74
C ASP A 448 -8.50 22.35 -6.10
N GLY A 449 -9.40 21.56 -5.48
CA GLY A 449 -9.58 20.13 -5.71
C GLY A 449 -8.64 19.23 -4.87
N PHE A 450 -7.88 19.80 -3.92
CA PHE A 450 -7.05 19.00 -3.02
C PHE A 450 -7.91 18.28 -1.98
N VAL A 451 -7.59 17.01 -1.76
CA VAL A 451 -8.28 16.12 -0.81
C VAL A 451 -7.53 16.11 0.52
N TYR A 452 -8.30 16.22 1.60
CA TYR A 452 -7.83 16.09 2.97
C TYR A 452 -8.57 14.93 3.62
N ILE A 453 -7.85 13.87 4.01
CA ILE A 453 -8.42 12.71 4.70
C ILE A 453 -8.49 13.01 6.18
N ASN A 454 -9.71 13.04 6.72
CA ASN A 454 -10.01 13.43 8.11
C ASN A 454 -10.19 12.20 9.04
N GLY A 455 -9.80 11.00 8.59
CA GLY A 455 -9.89 9.73 9.31
C GLY A 455 -10.95 8.80 8.74
N ARG A 456 -11.20 7.68 9.41
CA ARG A 456 -12.24 6.71 9.04
C ARG A 456 -13.49 6.89 9.87
N PHE A 457 -14.66 6.67 9.28
CA PHE A 457 -15.91 6.72 10.04
C PHE A 457 -15.94 5.73 11.21
N LYS A 458 -15.29 4.58 11.07
CA LYS A 458 -15.17 3.57 12.14
C LYS A 458 -14.09 3.90 13.20
N GLU A 459 -13.27 4.91 12.98
CA GLU A 459 -12.20 5.35 13.88
C GLU A 459 -12.49 6.74 14.47
N LEU A 460 -13.70 7.26 14.28
CA LEU A 460 -14.13 8.50 14.94
C LEU A 460 -14.41 8.23 16.42
N ILE A 461 -14.01 9.16 17.26
CA ILE A 461 -14.39 9.18 18.67
C ILE A 461 -15.72 9.92 18.77
N ILE A 462 -16.77 9.23 19.23
CA ILE A 462 -18.11 9.80 19.35
C ILE A 462 -18.31 10.30 20.78
N ARG A 463 -17.98 11.56 21.02
CA ARG A 463 -18.00 12.17 22.35
C ARG A 463 -19.11 13.19 22.48
N GLY A 464 -20.15 12.86 23.24
CA GLY A 464 -21.26 13.77 23.52
C GLY A 464 -22.03 14.21 22.26
N GLY A 465 -22.04 13.37 21.21
CA GLY A 465 -22.67 13.69 19.92
C GLY A 465 -21.71 14.34 18.90
N GLU A 466 -20.50 14.72 19.31
CA GLU A 466 -19.46 15.22 18.41
C GLU A 466 -18.65 14.06 17.80
N ASN A 467 -18.37 14.13 16.49
CA ASN A 467 -17.54 13.18 15.76
C ASN A 467 -16.10 13.72 15.64
N ILE A 468 -15.23 13.24 16.51
CA ILE A 468 -13.85 13.74 16.63
C ILE A 468 -12.90 12.81 15.86
N GLY A 469 -12.12 13.37 14.94
CA GLY A 469 -11.12 12.64 14.18
C GLY A 469 -9.84 12.41 15.00
N CYS A 470 -9.40 11.15 15.12
CA CYS A 470 -8.15 10.82 15.80
C CYS A 470 -6.93 11.55 15.23
N GLY A 471 -6.87 11.73 13.90
CA GLY A 471 -5.72 12.36 13.22
C GLY A 471 -5.47 13.81 13.66
N ALA A 472 -6.51 14.61 13.85
CA ALA A 472 -6.36 15.99 14.29
C ALA A 472 -5.74 16.09 15.70
N ILE A 473 -6.12 15.16 16.59
CA ILE A 473 -5.55 15.08 17.95
C ILE A 473 -4.09 14.63 17.86
N GLU A 474 -3.81 13.60 17.07
CA GLU A 474 -2.46 13.04 16.87
C GLU A 474 -1.51 14.11 16.29
N ASP A 475 -1.95 14.87 15.29
CA ASP A 475 -1.17 15.95 14.69
C ASP A 475 -0.80 17.04 15.71
N ALA A 476 -1.77 17.48 16.50
CA ALA A 476 -1.54 18.48 17.53
C ALA A 476 -0.54 17.99 18.60
N ILE A 477 -0.64 16.72 18.99
CA ILE A 477 0.25 16.08 19.96
C ILE A 477 1.67 15.94 19.39
N LEU A 478 1.81 15.52 18.13
CA LEU A 478 3.11 15.31 17.47
C LEU A 478 3.89 16.61 17.27
N GLU A 479 3.27 17.77 17.39
CA GLU A 479 3.98 19.05 17.43
C GLU A 479 4.77 19.26 18.75
N HIS A 480 4.45 18.52 19.81
CA HIS A 480 5.22 18.60 21.04
C HIS A 480 6.62 17.98 20.84
N LYS A 481 7.66 18.69 21.32
CA LYS A 481 9.06 18.33 21.05
C LYS A 481 9.50 16.97 21.62
N ASP A 482 8.89 16.54 22.71
CA ASP A 482 9.24 15.31 23.41
C ASP A 482 8.36 14.12 22.98
N VAL A 483 7.40 14.30 22.07
CA VAL A 483 6.57 13.23 21.50
C VAL A 483 7.17 12.72 20.20
N ILE A 484 7.32 11.38 20.11
CA ILE A 484 7.82 10.68 18.92
C ILE A 484 6.65 10.09 18.14
N GLU A 485 5.70 9.44 18.83
CA GLU A 485 4.50 8.83 18.24
C GLU A 485 3.28 9.10 19.12
N ALA A 486 2.13 9.14 18.48
CA ALA A 486 0.85 9.29 19.15
C ALA A 486 -0.22 8.41 18.49
N ALA A 487 -1.09 7.82 19.30
CA ALA A 487 -2.31 7.15 18.85
C ALA A 487 -3.48 7.61 19.70
N ALA A 488 -4.49 8.20 19.07
CA ALA A 488 -5.74 8.61 19.69
C ALA A 488 -6.83 7.54 19.46
N TYR A 489 -7.72 7.35 20.43
CA TYR A 489 -8.82 6.38 20.39
C TYR A 489 -9.93 6.77 21.35
N GLY A 490 -11.16 6.31 21.07
CA GLY A 490 -12.29 6.44 21.99
C GLY A 490 -12.22 5.40 23.10
N ILE A 491 -12.41 5.83 24.35
CA ILE A 491 -12.62 4.99 25.52
C ILE A 491 -14.10 5.09 25.89
N PRO A 492 -14.84 3.98 26.05
CA PRO A 492 -16.24 4.02 26.42
C PRO A 492 -16.50 4.85 27.68
N ASP A 493 -17.53 5.71 27.67
CA ASP A 493 -17.94 6.57 28.77
C ASP A 493 -19.48 6.57 28.89
N ASP A 494 -19.99 6.26 30.07
CA ASP A 494 -21.45 6.11 30.34
C ASP A 494 -22.27 7.37 30.02
N ARG A 495 -21.67 8.56 30.08
CA ARG A 495 -22.38 9.83 29.88
C ARG A 495 -22.19 10.38 28.47
N LEU A 496 -21.02 10.23 27.88
CA LEU A 496 -20.69 10.88 26.63
C LEU A 496 -20.59 9.89 25.44
N GLY A 497 -20.85 8.60 25.70
CA GLY A 497 -20.62 7.52 24.74
C GLY A 497 -19.15 7.12 24.71
N GLU A 498 -18.28 8.06 24.37
CA GLU A 498 -16.83 7.87 24.44
C GLU A 498 -16.13 9.09 25.04
N GLU A 499 -14.97 8.87 25.63
CA GLU A 499 -13.97 9.86 26.01
C GLU A 499 -12.68 9.66 25.21
N ILE A 500 -11.90 10.72 25.08
CA ILE A 500 -10.67 10.66 24.30
C ILE A 500 -9.54 10.10 25.16
N GLY A 501 -8.96 8.98 24.68
CA GLY A 501 -7.69 8.42 25.15
C GLY A 501 -6.59 8.62 24.13
N VAL A 502 -5.35 8.77 24.60
CA VAL A 502 -4.15 8.80 23.77
C VAL A 502 -3.05 7.97 24.42
N THR A 503 -2.30 7.23 23.59
CA THR A 503 -1.03 6.60 23.98
C THR A 503 0.11 7.28 23.22
N LEU A 504 1.15 7.65 23.94
CA LEU A 504 2.30 8.41 23.45
C LEU A 504 3.58 7.60 23.61
N TYR A 505 4.38 7.54 22.56
CA TYR A 505 5.79 7.21 22.67
C TYR A 505 6.58 8.52 22.82
N VAL A 506 7.32 8.67 23.90
CA VAL A 506 7.97 9.92 24.28
C VAL A 506 9.47 9.75 24.52
N HIS A 507 10.26 10.79 24.21
CA HIS A 507 11.68 10.82 24.58
C HIS A 507 11.90 10.91 26.09
N ARG A 508 11.02 11.63 26.77
CA ARG A 508 10.97 11.78 28.23
C ARG A 508 9.53 12.04 28.66
N GLU A 509 9.22 11.64 29.87
CA GLU A 509 7.90 11.84 30.44
C GLU A 509 7.50 13.31 30.45
N ILE A 510 6.27 13.59 30.08
CA ILE A 510 5.67 14.93 29.97
C ILE A 510 4.62 15.05 31.08
N ASP A 511 4.64 16.14 31.80
CA ASP A 511 3.56 16.46 32.76
C ASP A 511 2.23 16.61 32.01
N GLU A 512 1.21 15.85 32.43
CA GLU A 512 -0.08 15.85 31.73
C GLU A 512 -0.78 17.21 31.72
N GLY A 513 -0.61 18.01 32.77
CA GLY A 513 -1.18 19.35 32.84
C GLY A 513 -0.53 20.26 31.80
N GLN A 514 0.80 20.19 31.64
CA GLN A 514 1.54 20.93 30.64
C GLN A 514 1.15 20.50 29.22
N LEU A 515 0.97 19.18 29.00
CA LEU A 515 0.54 18.69 27.70
C LEU A 515 -0.89 19.18 27.36
N ARG A 516 -1.84 19.12 28.31
CA ARG A 516 -3.20 19.64 28.10
C ARG A 516 -3.20 21.15 27.87
N GLU A 517 -2.36 21.92 28.59
CA GLU A 517 -2.20 23.36 28.32
C GLU A 517 -1.62 23.63 26.92
N PHE A 518 -0.64 22.82 26.49
CA PHE A 518 -0.09 22.92 25.14
C PHE A 518 -1.18 22.63 24.09
N LEU A 519 -1.98 21.59 24.28
CA LEU A 519 -3.04 21.19 23.35
C LEU A 519 -4.22 22.17 23.34
N SER A 520 -4.55 22.83 24.45
CA SER A 520 -5.63 23.82 24.51
C SER A 520 -5.42 25.05 23.62
N LYS A 521 -4.19 25.28 23.17
CA LYS A 521 -3.83 26.33 22.20
C LYS A 521 -4.06 25.91 20.75
N LYS A 522 -4.38 24.62 20.49
CA LYS A 522 -4.42 24.00 19.17
C LYS A 522 -5.72 23.27 18.87
N LEU A 523 -6.35 22.73 19.88
CA LEU A 523 -7.56 21.91 19.82
C LEU A 523 -8.72 22.60 20.55
N ALA A 524 -9.93 22.28 20.12
CA ALA A 524 -11.11 22.66 20.88
C ALA A 524 -11.14 21.95 22.24
N VAL A 525 -11.82 22.53 23.22
CA VAL A 525 -11.87 22.01 24.60
C VAL A 525 -12.37 20.57 24.66
N PHE A 526 -13.32 20.21 23.78
CA PHE A 526 -13.89 18.86 23.72
C PHE A 526 -12.98 17.84 23.00
N GLU A 527 -11.92 18.28 22.32
CA GLU A 527 -10.92 17.45 21.65
C GLU A 527 -9.69 17.15 22.52
N ILE A 528 -9.58 17.78 23.70
CA ILE A 528 -8.44 17.56 24.59
C ILE A 528 -8.58 16.18 25.26
N PRO A 529 -7.52 15.34 25.16
CA PRO A 529 -7.55 13.99 25.73
C PRO A 529 -7.77 13.99 27.24
N ARG A 530 -8.71 13.15 27.68
CA ARG A 530 -8.94 12.88 29.10
C ARG A 530 -7.93 11.88 29.64
N TYR A 531 -7.67 10.83 28.89
CA TYR A 531 -6.75 9.75 29.29
C TYR A 531 -5.46 9.85 28.49
N ILE A 532 -4.33 9.87 29.19
CA ILE A 532 -3.00 9.97 28.57
C ILE A 532 -2.15 8.84 29.12
N VAL A 533 -1.72 7.95 28.24
CA VAL A 533 -0.76 6.88 28.55
C VAL A 533 0.56 7.24 27.88
N GLN A 534 1.66 7.20 28.62
CA GLN A 534 2.99 7.49 28.10
C GLN A 534 3.89 6.25 28.23
N GLN A 535 4.72 6.01 27.23
CA GLN A 535 5.70 4.95 27.23
C GLN A 535 7.00 5.38 26.54
N ASN A 536 8.09 4.67 26.89
CA ASN A 536 9.44 4.92 26.36
C ASN A 536 9.86 3.95 25.25
N LYS A 537 8.89 3.25 24.64
CA LYS A 537 9.08 2.31 23.53
C LYS A 537 8.10 2.63 22.41
N PRO A 538 8.39 2.26 21.16
CA PRO A 538 7.48 2.45 20.02
C PRO A 538 6.09 1.85 20.28
N LEU A 539 5.06 2.45 19.68
CA LEU A 539 3.70 1.92 19.70
C LEU A 539 3.63 0.61 18.91
N ILE A 540 2.71 -0.27 19.29
CA ILE A 540 2.50 -1.56 18.61
C ILE A 540 2.13 -1.32 17.14
N ARG A 541 2.82 -2.02 16.26
CA ARG A 541 2.68 -1.92 14.82
C ARG A 541 2.26 -3.24 14.21
N GLY A 542 1.57 -3.16 13.10
CA GLY A 542 1.26 -4.30 12.24
C GLY A 542 2.38 -4.57 11.22
N ASP A 543 2.07 -5.47 10.32
CA ASP A 543 2.93 -5.96 9.24
C ASP A 543 3.35 -4.90 8.20
N THR A 544 2.59 -3.82 8.10
CA THR A 544 2.89 -2.64 7.27
C THR A 544 3.54 -1.51 8.06
N GLU A 545 4.03 -1.77 9.25
CA GLU A 545 4.54 -0.75 10.18
C GLU A 545 3.49 0.30 10.58
N LYS A 546 2.21 0.02 10.36
CA LYS A 546 1.09 0.86 10.84
C LYS A 546 0.81 0.59 12.30
N ILE A 547 0.56 1.65 13.06
CA ILE A 547 0.14 1.55 14.46
C ILE A 547 -1.17 0.75 14.54
N GLN A 548 -1.17 -0.31 15.33
CA GLN A 548 -2.36 -1.12 15.62
C GLN A 548 -3.22 -0.44 16.69
N ARG A 549 -3.97 0.60 16.29
CA ARG A 549 -4.76 1.44 17.21
C ARG A 549 -5.66 0.64 18.15
N ARG A 550 -6.29 -0.44 17.65
CA ARG A 550 -7.14 -1.32 18.48
C ARG A 550 -6.34 -1.97 19.60
N GLN A 551 -5.15 -2.51 19.30
CA GLN A 551 -4.31 -3.14 20.31
C GLN A 551 -3.77 -2.13 21.31
N VAL A 552 -3.34 -0.95 20.82
CA VAL A 552 -2.90 0.18 21.67
C VAL A 552 -4.02 0.60 22.62
N LYS A 553 -5.27 0.72 22.14
CA LYS A 553 -6.46 1.01 22.95
C LYS A 553 -6.67 -0.04 24.06
N LEU A 554 -6.61 -1.33 23.71
CA LEU A 554 -6.82 -2.42 24.68
C LEU A 554 -5.77 -2.41 25.78
N GLU A 555 -4.49 -2.25 25.45
CA GLU A 555 -3.40 -2.15 26.43
C GLU A 555 -3.55 -0.91 27.33
N ALA A 556 -3.98 0.21 26.75
CA ALA A 556 -4.24 1.43 27.52
C ALA A 556 -5.42 1.27 28.49
N ILE A 557 -6.53 0.66 28.06
CA ILE A 557 -7.68 0.36 28.91
C ILE A 557 -7.25 -0.52 30.11
N GLU A 558 -6.44 -1.55 29.85
CA GLU A 558 -5.90 -2.43 30.89
C GLU A 558 -5.00 -1.64 31.85
N SER A 559 -4.05 -0.85 31.33
CA SER A 559 -3.10 -0.07 32.14
C SER A 559 -3.80 1.00 33.00
N LEU A 560 -4.91 1.54 32.54
CA LEU A 560 -5.73 2.53 33.26
C LEU A 560 -6.71 1.88 34.27
N GLY A 561 -6.76 0.54 34.32
CA GLY A 561 -7.68 -0.18 35.22
C GLY A 561 -9.16 -0.05 34.83
N LEU A 562 -9.44 0.24 33.55
CA LEU A 562 -10.80 0.45 33.00
C LEU A 562 -11.42 -0.84 32.43
N SER A 563 -10.87 -2.00 32.74
CA SER A 563 -11.19 -3.32 32.16
C SER A 563 -12.61 -3.84 32.46
N SER A 564 -13.46 -3.10 33.17
CA SER A 564 -14.87 -3.45 33.39
C SER A 564 -15.81 -2.99 32.27
N ILE A 565 -15.31 -2.26 31.26
CA ILE A 565 -16.09 -1.73 30.15
C ILE A 565 -15.94 -2.73 29.00
N LYS A 566 -16.98 -3.58 28.80
CA LYS A 566 -17.03 -4.52 27.66
C LYS A 566 -17.26 -3.74 26.37
N ASP A 567 -16.40 -3.99 25.38
CA ASP A 567 -16.75 -3.71 23.98
C ASP A 567 -17.92 -4.66 23.61
N ASP A 568 -19.12 -4.13 23.37
CA ASP A 568 -20.24 -4.84 22.74
C ASP A 568 -20.07 -4.84 21.20
#